data_8af0cc3ce25c18eeb4244a3b5a825072
#
_entry.id   8af0cc3ce25c18eeb4244a3b5a825072
#
_cell.length_a   1.000
_cell.length_b   1.000
_cell.length_c   1.000
_cell.angle_alpha   90.00
_cell.angle_beta   90.00
_cell.angle_gamma   90.00
#
_symmetry.space_group_name_H-M   'P 1'
#
loop_
_entity.id
_entity.type
_entity.pdbx_description
1 polymer ?
#
loop_
_entity_poly.entity_id
_entity_poly.type
_entity_poly.pdbx_seq_one_letter_code
_entity_poly.pdbx_strand_id
1 'polypeptide(L)'
;RLFPYTGLHTTSGEKLSVIDNGNNIDNSNVFHNAKIRIGDRTWVGNVVLHEKSSEWEREINNGKSQTGNIILHVIMENDCSTLRKHGEEIHQVCISYPKEFKSHIGKNCSYNMPCAQAVSQIETVKLHSILSRLLVERIEEKAKQIESIHERCDKRWEDTLLKTLIKSFGFGIHTKLFEEFADTLNFQALGKHRDNSMQV
;
A
#
# COMPACT_ATOMS: atom_id res chain seq x y z
N ARG A 1 8.57 6.56 -12.90
CA ARG A 1 9.57 7.03 -11.92
C ARG A 1 9.85 8.48 -12.20
N LEU A 2 9.30 9.38 -11.38
CA LEU A 2 9.41 10.83 -11.59
C LEU A 2 10.70 11.42 -11.00
N PHE A 3 11.36 10.70 -10.06
CA PHE A 3 12.57 11.17 -9.40
C PHE A 3 13.59 10.04 -9.26
N PRO A 4 14.90 10.31 -9.49
CA PRO A 4 15.94 9.34 -9.21
C PRO A 4 16.11 9.20 -7.68
N TYR A 5 15.97 7.99 -7.16
CA TYR A 5 16.26 7.64 -5.76
C TYR A 5 17.77 7.48 -5.49
N THR A 6 18.61 8.18 -6.24
CA THR A 6 20.06 8.13 -6.09
C THR A 6 20.53 9.26 -5.18
N GLY A 7 21.31 8.91 -4.17
CA GLY A 7 21.92 9.89 -3.27
C GLY A 7 21.06 10.27 -2.06
N LEU A 8 20.09 9.45 -1.67
CA LEU A 8 19.35 9.66 -0.43
C LEU A 8 20.25 9.39 0.78
N HIS A 9 20.13 10.27 1.78
CA HIS A 9 20.78 10.12 3.08
C HIS A 9 19.75 10.27 4.19
N THR A 10 19.93 9.51 5.25
CA THR A 10 19.13 9.68 6.46
C THR A 10 19.49 11.01 7.13
N THR A 11 18.65 11.46 8.04
CA THR A 11 18.95 12.67 8.86
C THR A 11 20.20 12.51 9.72
N SER A 12 20.61 11.26 10.01
CA SER A 12 21.88 10.91 10.68
C SER A 12 23.08 10.87 9.73
N GLY A 13 22.89 11.10 8.41
CA GLY A 13 23.97 11.15 7.41
C GLY A 13 24.31 9.80 6.77
N GLU A 14 23.63 8.72 7.12
CA GLU A 14 23.88 7.41 6.52
C GLU A 14 23.28 7.32 5.11
N LYS A 15 23.97 6.65 4.21
CA LYS A 15 23.50 6.45 2.84
C LYS A 15 22.29 5.52 2.82
N LEU A 16 21.21 5.97 2.16
CA LEU A 16 19.96 5.22 1.99
C LEU A 16 19.81 4.77 0.53
N SER A 17 19.49 3.52 0.31
CA SER A 17 19.07 3.00 -0.99
C SER A 17 17.81 2.15 -0.87
N VAL A 18 16.88 2.35 -1.78
CA VAL A 18 15.62 1.59 -1.84
C VAL A 18 15.83 0.39 -2.76
N ILE A 19 15.66 -0.82 -2.21
CA ILE A 19 15.74 -2.08 -2.95
C ILE A 19 14.36 -2.46 -3.47
N ASP A 20 13.34 -2.38 -2.58
CA ASP A 20 11.94 -2.62 -2.91
C ASP A 20 11.07 -1.60 -2.18
N ASN A 21 10.16 -0.98 -2.89
CA ASN A 21 9.28 0.05 -2.32
C ASN A 21 8.20 -0.53 -1.40
N GLY A 22 7.98 -1.85 -1.46
CA GLY A 22 6.83 -2.48 -0.79
C GLY A 22 5.49 -2.15 -1.45
N ASN A 23 4.41 -2.50 -0.78
CA ASN A 23 3.05 -2.34 -1.28
C ASN A 23 2.28 -1.29 -0.48
N ASN A 24 1.63 -0.37 -1.18
CA ASN A 24 0.63 0.53 -0.58
C ASN A 24 -0.76 -0.01 -0.92
N ILE A 25 -1.38 -0.72 0.04
CA ILE A 25 -2.63 -1.45 -0.19
C ILE A 25 -3.85 -0.53 -0.04
N ASP A 26 -3.80 0.44 0.86
CA ASP A 26 -4.97 1.19 1.32
C ASP A 26 -4.95 2.67 0.93
N ASN A 27 -4.12 3.09 -0.03
CA ASN A 27 -3.84 4.51 -0.29
C ASN A 27 -3.51 5.31 0.99
N SER A 28 -3.01 4.60 2.00
CA SER A 28 -2.55 5.19 3.25
C SER A 28 -1.16 5.80 3.08
N ASN A 29 -0.69 6.51 4.10
CA ASN A 29 0.68 7.01 4.16
C ASN A 29 1.72 5.90 4.49
N VAL A 30 1.32 4.61 4.49
CA VAL A 30 2.18 3.48 4.85
C VAL A 30 2.44 2.58 3.65
N PHE A 31 3.71 2.24 3.42
CA PHE A 31 4.16 1.22 2.49
C PHE A 31 4.59 -0.02 3.28
N HIS A 32 3.93 -1.14 3.02
CA HIS A 32 4.15 -2.40 3.73
C HIS A 32 5.22 -3.24 3.05
N ASN A 33 6.02 -3.93 3.87
CA ASN A 33 7.06 -4.87 3.41
C ASN A 33 8.09 -4.25 2.45
N ALA A 34 8.43 -2.98 2.65
CA ALA A 34 9.52 -2.35 1.91
C ALA A 34 10.88 -2.95 2.32
N LYS A 35 11.81 -2.96 1.38
CA LYS A 35 13.19 -3.40 1.59
C LYS A 35 14.14 -2.26 1.24
N ILE A 36 14.87 -1.79 2.25
CA ILE A 36 15.80 -0.67 2.14
C ILE A 36 17.17 -1.07 2.67
N ARG A 37 18.20 -0.36 2.21
CA ARG A 37 19.55 -0.47 2.75
C ARG A 37 19.96 0.87 3.34
N ILE A 38 20.38 0.85 4.59
CA ILE A 38 20.91 2.02 5.31
C ILE A 38 22.35 1.66 5.72
N GLY A 39 23.32 2.41 5.20
CA GLY A 39 24.72 2.03 5.31
C GLY A 39 24.95 0.64 4.75
N ASP A 40 25.52 -0.26 5.57
CA ASP A 40 25.78 -1.66 5.21
C ASP A 40 24.67 -2.64 5.60
N ARG A 41 23.60 -2.16 6.28
CA ARG A 41 22.53 -3.00 6.79
C ARG A 41 21.30 -2.95 5.89
N THR A 42 20.69 -4.11 5.68
CA THR A 42 19.42 -4.23 4.96
C THR A 42 18.28 -4.37 5.97
N TRP A 43 17.26 -3.53 5.81
CA TRP A 43 16.07 -3.49 6.63
C TRP A 43 14.85 -3.92 5.81
N VAL A 44 13.97 -4.71 6.43
CA VAL A 44 12.68 -5.11 5.85
C VAL A 44 11.58 -4.75 6.82
N GLY A 45 10.60 -4.00 6.36
CA GLY A 45 9.50 -3.54 7.20
C GLY A 45 8.65 -2.47 6.53
N ASN A 46 7.97 -1.68 7.34
CA ASN A 46 7.06 -0.67 6.86
C ASN A 46 7.74 0.71 6.77
N VAL A 47 7.39 1.46 5.74
CA VAL A 47 7.84 2.85 5.53
C VAL A 47 6.64 3.76 5.66
N VAL A 48 6.75 4.80 6.48
CA VAL A 48 5.68 5.78 6.72
C VAL A 48 6.08 7.13 6.12
N LEU A 49 5.12 7.81 5.50
CA LEU A 49 5.29 9.12 4.89
C LEU A 49 4.47 10.16 5.64
N HIS A 50 5.11 11.28 6.01
CA HIS A 50 4.44 12.45 6.57
C HIS A 50 4.95 13.74 5.95
N GLU A 51 4.17 14.79 6.05
CA GLU A 51 4.65 16.12 5.64
C GLU A 51 5.63 16.65 6.69
N LYS A 52 5.29 16.52 7.99
CA LYS A 52 6.12 16.94 9.12
C LYS A 52 6.44 15.76 10.03
N SER A 53 7.62 15.81 10.64
CA SER A 53 8.00 14.75 11.61
C SER A 53 7.10 14.74 12.84
N SER A 54 6.53 15.86 13.26
CA SER A 54 5.57 15.96 14.38
C SER A 54 4.25 15.23 14.16
N GLU A 55 3.88 14.91 12.91
CA GLU A 55 2.66 14.14 12.61
C GLU A 55 2.75 12.70 13.14
N TRP A 56 3.94 12.15 13.19
CA TRP A 56 4.20 10.85 13.75
C TRP A 56 3.76 10.72 15.22
N GLU A 57 4.10 11.71 16.05
CA GLU A 57 3.72 11.72 17.45
C GLU A 57 2.19 11.80 17.63
N ARG A 58 1.52 12.56 16.77
CA ARG A 58 0.06 12.67 16.78
C ARG A 58 -0.61 11.34 16.42
N GLU A 59 -0.08 10.59 15.47
CA GLU A 59 -0.61 9.28 15.09
C GLU A 59 -0.41 8.26 16.20
N ILE A 60 0.75 8.23 16.86
CA ILE A 60 1.01 7.35 18.01
C ILE A 60 0.04 7.65 19.15
N ASN A 61 -0.13 8.92 19.51
CA ASN A 61 -0.97 9.34 20.62
C ASN A 61 -2.46 9.08 20.35
N ASN A 62 -2.88 9.13 19.10
CA ASN A 62 -4.27 8.84 18.70
C ASN A 62 -4.56 7.34 18.55
N GLY A 63 -3.60 6.45 18.82
CA GLY A 63 -3.77 5.00 18.73
C GLY A 63 -3.98 4.49 17.30
N LYS A 64 -3.87 5.35 16.28
CA LYS A 64 -4.03 5.00 14.87
C LYS A 64 -2.79 4.35 14.26
N SER A 65 -1.65 4.52 14.90
CA SER A 65 -0.42 3.92 14.45
C SER A 65 -0.47 2.41 14.68
N GLN A 66 -0.71 1.65 13.63
CA GLN A 66 -0.27 0.27 13.59
C GLN A 66 1.26 0.29 13.65
N THR A 67 1.80 0.32 14.86
CA THR A 67 3.24 0.37 15.17
C THR A 67 3.95 -0.93 14.81
N GLY A 68 3.48 -1.62 13.75
CA GLY A 68 4.20 -2.73 13.16
C GLY A 68 5.55 -2.25 12.63
N ASN A 69 6.54 -3.06 12.75
CA ASN A 69 7.92 -2.97 12.25
C ASN A 69 8.20 -1.81 11.26
N ILE A 70 8.15 -0.54 11.76
CA ILE A 70 8.47 0.64 10.95
C ILE A 70 9.98 0.79 10.92
N ILE A 71 10.55 0.78 9.72
CA ILE A 71 11.99 0.83 9.48
C ILE A 71 12.46 2.21 9.01
N LEU A 72 11.57 3.01 8.41
CA LEU A 72 11.91 4.33 7.87
C LEU A 72 10.73 5.29 7.98
N HIS A 73 10.99 6.50 8.38
CA HIS A 73 10.08 7.63 8.35
C HIS A 73 10.52 8.63 7.29
N VAL A 74 9.72 8.79 6.25
CA VAL A 74 9.96 9.72 5.15
C VAL A 74 9.21 11.01 5.44
N ILE A 75 9.91 12.12 5.48
CA ILE A 75 9.37 13.44 5.84
C ILE A 75 9.74 14.48 4.79
N MET A 76 8.99 15.57 4.74
CA MET A 76 9.29 16.75 3.92
C MET A 76 9.89 17.87 4.76
N GLU A 77 9.43 18.03 6.00
CA GLU A 77 9.93 19.00 6.97
C GLU A 77 10.32 18.26 8.25
N ASN A 78 11.58 18.44 8.66
CA ASN A 78 12.09 17.87 9.90
C ASN A 78 11.96 18.93 11.02
N ASP A 79 10.86 18.86 11.78
CA ASP A 79 10.56 19.77 12.89
C ASP A 79 10.80 19.17 14.26
N CYS A 80 10.91 17.83 14.37
CA CYS A 80 11.24 17.12 15.60
C CYS A 80 11.92 15.77 15.34
N SER A 81 12.64 15.25 16.34
CA SER A 81 13.14 13.86 16.31
C SER A 81 12.00 12.89 16.57
N THR A 82 11.91 11.82 15.79
CA THR A 82 10.88 10.79 15.95
C THR A 82 11.40 9.61 16.74
N LEU A 83 10.70 9.31 17.83
CA LEU A 83 10.99 8.18 18.70
C LEU A 83 9.91 7.11 18.57
N ARG A 84 10.29 5.85 18.70
CA ARG A 84 9.37 4.73 18.93
C ARG A 84 8.80 4.80 20.34
N LYS A 85 7.72 4.07 20.61
CA LYS A 85 7.13 3.95 21.97
C LYS A 85 8.13 3.53 23.05
N HIS A 86 9.22 2.90 22.67
CA HIS A 86 10.26 2.43 23.59
C HIS A 86 11.50 3.33 23.63
N GLY A 87 11.43 4.54 23.04
CA GLY A 87 12.53 5.52 23.07
C GLY A 87 13.63 5.31 22.03
N GLU A 88 13.51 4.32 21.15
CA GLU A 88 14.44 4.13 20.04
C GLU A 88 14.17 5.14 18.92
N GLU A 89 15.21 5.70 18.33
CA GLU A 89 15.08 6.56 17.16
C GLU A 89 14.71 5.76 15.91
N ILE A 90 13.78 6.29 15.12
CA ILE A 90 13.45 5.77 13.80
C ILE A 90 14.33 6.46 12.77
N HIS A 91 14.90 5.68 11.83
CA HIS A 91 15.62 6.29 10.72
C HIS A 91 14.70 7.23 9.94
N GLN A 92 15.13 8.46 9.75
CA GLN A 92 14.40 9.47 9.01
C GLN A 92 15.12 9.85 7.73
N VAL A 93 14.37 10.15 6.68
CA VAL A 93 14.88 10.76 5.46
C VAL A 93 14.01 11.96 5.10
N CYS A 94 14.66 13.10 4.86
CA CYS A 94 13.98 14.30 4.39
C CYS A 94 14.04 14.34 2.86
N ILE A 95 12.86 14.39 2.21
CA ILE A 95 12.73 14.47 0.76
C ILE A 95 12.19 15.87 0.42
N SER A 96 12.98 16.63 -0.33
CA SER A 96 12.51 17.88 -0.91
C SER A 96 11.93 17.62 -2.31
N TYR A 97 10.78 18.21 -2.59
CA TYR A 97 10.20 18.24 -3.92
C TYR A 97 9.99 19.70 -4.38
N PRO A 98 9.97 19.96 -5.69
CA PRO A 98 9.74 21.30 -6.19
C PRO A 98 8.40 21.86 -5.70
N LYS A 99 8.39 23.09 -5.17
CA LYS A 99 7.19 23.75 -4.61
C LYS A 99 6.04 23.86 -5.62
N GLU A 100 6.36 23.82 -6.90
CA GLU A 100 5.41 23.81 -8.02
C GLU A 100 4.43 22.64 -7.94
N PHE A 101 4.86 21.47 -7.42
CA PHE A 101 3.98 20.34 -7.21
C PHE A 101 2.89 20.61 -6.15
N LYS A 102 3.20 21.31 -5.07
CA LYS A 102 2.20 21.73 -4.06
C LYS A 102 1.07 22.56 -4.66
N SER A 103 1.41 23.43 -5.61
CA SER A 103 0.43 24.30 -6.26
C SER A 103 -0.56 23.54 -7.17
N HIS A 104 -0.19 22.36 -7.62
CA HIS A 104 -1.03 21.51 -8.48
C HIS A 104 -1.88 20.50 -7.71
N ILE A 105 -1.45 20.06 -6.52
CA ILE A 105 -2.16 19.03 -5.73
C ILE A 105 -3.36 19.64 -4.96
N GLY A 106 -3.35 20.92 -4.63
CA GLY A 106 -4.39 21.57 -3.81
C GLY A 106 -5.43 22.39 -4.58
N LYS A 107 -5.23 22.66 -5.86
CA LYS A 107 -6.15 23.47 -6.66
C LYS A 107 -7.14 22.58 -7.41
N ASN A 108 -8.27 22.37 -6.75
CA ASN A 108 -9.54 21.93 -7.35
C ASN A 108 -9.43 20.77 -8.34
N CYS A 109 -9.76 19.59 -7.86
CA CYS A 109 -10.25 18.46 -8.68
C CYS A 109 -11.58 18.79 -9.37
N SER A 110 -11.86 20.05 -9.69
CA SER A 110 -12.96 20.44 -10.54
C SER A 110 -12.49 20.37 -12.00
N TYR A 111 -12.72 19.23 -12.63
CA TYR A 111 -12.75 19.00 -14.09
C TYR A 111 -11.45 19.18 -14.91
N ASN A 112 -10.36 19.72 -14.38
CA ASN A 112 -9.10 19.82 -15.10
C ASN A 112 -7.99 19.03 -14.40
N MET A 113 -7.89 17.73 -14.70
CA MET A 113 -6.70 16.96 -14.36
C MET A 113 -5.50 17.62 -15.02
N PRO A 114 -4.36 17.82 -14.32
CA PRO A 114 -3.17 18.45 -14.89
C PRO A 114 -2.66 17.78 -16.17
N CYS A 115 -2.96 16.49 -16.36
CA CYS A 115 -2.60 15.72 -17.53
C CYS A 115 -3.64 15.75 -18.67
N ALA A 116 -4.82 16.38 -18.49
CA ALA A 116 -5.90 16.33 -19.50
C ALA A 116 -5.46 16.87 -20.86
N GLN A 117 -4.73 18.00 -20.88
CA GLN A 117 -4.20 18.55 -22.11
C GLN A 117 -3.13 17.66 -22.75
N ALA A 118 -2.26 17.05 -21.96
CA ALA A 118 -1.24 16.13 -22.46
C ALA A 118 -1.87 14.85 -23.02
N VAL A 119 -2.91 14.31 -22.37
CA VAL A 119 -3.64 13.13 -22.81
C VAL A 119 -4.39 13.38 -24.14
N SER A 120 -4.96 14.57 -24.30
CA SER A 120 -5.66 14.93 -25.56
C SER A 120 -4.74 15.03 -26.78
N GLN A 121 -3.42 15.18 -26.59
CA GLN A 121 -2.41 15.22 -27.65
C GLN A 121 -1.84 13.83 -27.99
N ILE A 122 -2.19 12.80 -27.22
CA ILE A 122 -1.72 11.43 -27.48
C ILE A 122 -2.53 10.84 -28.65
N GLU A 123 -1.83 10.28 -29.62
CA GLU A 123 -2.47 9.53 -30.71
C GLU A 123 -3.34 8.40 -30.13
N THR A 124 -4.54 8.26 -30.65
CA THR A 124 -5.53 7.26 -30.20
C THR A 124 -4.96 5.84 -30.16
N VAL A 125 -4.13 5.47 -31.13
CA VAL A 125 -3.49 4.15 -31.21
C VAL A 125 -2.56 3.91 -30.01
N LYS A 126 -1.75 4.91 -29.64
CA LYS A 126 -0.87 4.84 -28.48
C LYS A 126 -1.66 4.75 -27.19
N LEU A 127 -2.74 5.54 -27.06
CA LEU A 127 -3.61 5.50 -25.91
C LEU A 127 -4.24 4.11 -25.72
N HIS A 128 -4.81 3.54 -26.79
CA HIS A 128 -5.36 2.18 -26.75
C HIS A 128 -4.31 1.14 -26.39
N SER A 129 -3.09 1.23 -26.92
CA SER A 129 -2.00 0.32 -26.57
C SER A 129 -1.65 0.38 -25.09
N ILE A 130 -1.55 1.60 -24.52
CA ILE A 130 -1.26 1.80 -23.09
C ILE A 130 -2.39 1.23 -22.23
N LEU A 131 -3.65 1.55 -22.56
CA LEU A 131 -4.81 1.06 -21.81
C LEU A 131 -4.93 -0.47 -21.88
N SER A 132 -4.70 -1.07 -23.04
CA SER A 132 -4.70 -2.53 -23.19
C SER A 132 -3.63 -3.20 -22.35
N ARG A 133 -2.42 -2.62 -22.32
CA ARG A 133 -1.34 -3.14 -21.48
C ARG A 133 -1.68 -3.05 -19.99
N LEU A 134 -2.19 -1.90 -19.54
CA LEU A 134 -2.60 -1.71 -18.15
C LEU A 134 -3.74 -2.65 -17.75
N LEU A 135 -4.66 -2.93 -18.68
CA LEU A 135 -5.73 -3.90 -18.46
C LEU A 135 -5.17 -5.31 -18.26
N VAL A 136 -4.24 -5.74 -19.10
CA VAL A 136 -3.60 -7.06 -18.98
C VAL A 136 -2.84 -7.16 -17.67
N GLU A 137 -2.01 -6.17 -17.32
CA GLU A 137 -1.27 -6.12 -16.04
C GLU A 137 -2.22 -6.25 -14.84
N ARG A 138 -3.37 -5.55 -14.89
CA ARG A 138 -4.38 -5.63 -13.83
C ARG A 138 -5.06 -7.00 -13.74
N ILE A 139 -5.36 -7.61 -14.88
CA ILE A 139 -5.95 -8.96 -14.92
C ILE A 139 -4.95 -9.99 -14.37
N GLU A 140 -3.69 -9.91 -14.76
CA GLU A 140 -2.64 -10.79 -14.26
C GLU A 140 -2.45 -10.66 -12.74
N GLU A 141 -2.48 -9.43 -12.21
CA GLU A 141 -2.41 -9.20 -10.78
C GLU A 141 -3.59 -9.84 -10.05
N LYS A 142 -4.81 -9.69 -10.59
CA LYS A 142 -6.01 -10.32 -10.02
C LYS A 142 -5.96 -11.85 -10.11
N ALA A 143 -5.48 -12.40 -11.23
CA ALA A 143 -5.29 -13.83 -11.40
C ALA A 143 -4.34 -14.40 -10.34
N LYS A 144 -3.19 -13.77 -10.11
CA LYS A 144 -2.24 -14.16 -9.06
C LYS A 144 -2.86 -14.15 -7.66
N GLN A 145 -3.71 -13.16 -7.36
CA GLN A 145 -4.42 -13.11 -6.09
C GLN A 145 -5.37 -14.31 -5.92
N ILE A 146 -6.12 -14.66 -6.98
CA ILE A 146 -7.03 -15.81 -6.96
C ILE A 146 -6.26 -17.13 -6.89
N GLU A 147 -5.15 -17.26 -7.63
CA GLU A 147 -4.28 -18.44 -7.57
C GLU A 147 -3.74 -18.66 -6.15
N SER A 148 -3.29 -17.59 -5.48
CA SER A 148 -2.85 -17.67 -4.09
C SER A 148 -3.94 -18.14 -3.14
N ILE A 149 -5.19 -17.71 -3.32
CA ILE A 149 -6.33 -18.21 -2.55
C ILE A 149 -6.60 -19.67 -2.89
N HIS A 150 -6.52 -20.03 -4.17
CA HIS A 150 -6.76 -21.40 -4.65
C HIS A 150 -5.78 -22.41 -4.05
N GLU A 151 -4.49 -22.06 -3.98
CA GLU A 151 -3.48 -22.88 -3.32
C GLU A 151 -3.78 -23.07 -1.83
N ARG A 152 -4.20 -22.02 -1.13
CA ARG A 152 -4.61 -22.08 0.29
C ARG A 152 -5.88 -22.89 0.53
N CYS A 153 -6.69 -23.10 -0.49
CA CYS A 153 -7.92 -23.91 -0.46
C CYS A 153 -7.71 -25.34 -0.92
N ASP A 154 -6.49 -25.88 -0.88
CA ASP A 154 -6.15 -27.23 -1.37
C ASP A 154 -6.64 -27.49 -2.80
N LYS A 155 -6.57 -26.45 -3.65
CA LYS A 155 -6.99 -26.46 -5.05
C LYS A 155 -8.47 -26.77 -5.29
N ARG A 156 -9.33 -26.44 -4.32
CA ARG A 156 -10.79 -26.58 -4.45
C ARG A 156 -11.41 -25.27 -4.95
N TRP A 157 -12.00 -25.32 -6.12
CA TRP A 157 -12.58 -24.12 -6.76
C TRP A 157 -13.80 -23.56 -6.03
N GLU A 158 -14.61 -24.40 -5.40
CA GLU A 158 -15.79 -23.98 -4.63
C GLU A 158 -15.38 -23.11 -3.45
N ASP A 159 -14.41 -23.57 -2.65
CA ASP A 159 -13.89 -22.80 -1.51
C ASP A 159 -13.17 -21.54 -1.97
N THR A 160 -12.44 -21.63 -3.08
CA THR A 160 -11.75 -20.46 -3.69
C THR A 160 -12.76 -19.40 -4.09
N LEU A 161 -13.86 -19.79 -4.73
CA LEU A 161 -14.92 -18.87 -5.15
C LEU A 161 -15.57 -18.19 -3.94
N LEU A 162 -15.96 -18.99 -2.93
CA LEU A 162 -16.62 -18.48 -1.73
C LEU A 162 -15.70 -17.52 -0.96
N LYS A 163 -14.45 -17.88 -0.75
CA LYS A 163 -13.47 -16.98 -0.09
C LYS A 163 -13.24 -15.70 -0.88
N THR A 164 -13.12 -15.78 -2.19
CA THR A 164 -12.94 -14.62 -3.05
C THR A 164 -14.17 -13.70 -3.00
N LEU A 165 -15.38 -14.30 -2.98
CA LEU A 165 -16.63 -13.56 -2.87
C LEU A 165 -16.72 -12.83 -1.52
N ILE A 166 -16.50 -13.54 -0.41
CA ILE A 166 -16.54 -12.97 0.94
C ILE A 166 -15.52 -11.83 1.07
N LYS A 167 -14.29 -12.04 0.60
CA LYS A 167 -13.25 -11.00 0.59
C LYS A 167 -13.70 -9.74 -0.18
N SER A 168 -14.46 -9.90 -1.26
CA SER A 168 -14.93 -8.77 -2.07
C SER A 168 -15.97 -7.90 -1.35
N PHE A 169 -16.72 -8.43 -0.38
CA PHE A 169 -17.63 -7.64 0.46
C PHE A 169 -16.92 -6.64 1.36
N GLY A 170 -15.62 -6.77 1.56
CA GLY A 170 -14.83 -5.81 2.32
C GLY A 170 -14.63 -4.44 1.64
N PHE A 171 -15.01 -4.30 0.37
CA PHE A 171 -14.98 -3.05 -0.41
C PHE A 171 -13.68 -2.24 -0.26
N GLY A 172 -12.53 -2.91 -0.21
CA GLY A 172 -11.21 -2.30 -0.09
C GLY A 172 -10.81 -2.00 1.35
N ILE A 173 -11.59 -1.27 2.13
CA ILE A 173 -11.23 -0.82 3.48
C ILE A 173 -11.19 -1.99 4.48
N HIS A 174 -12.15 -2.91 4.39
CA HIS A 174 -12.29 -4.04 5.30
C HIS A 174 -11.91 -5.38 4.67
N THR A 175 -11.26 -5.37 3.51
CA THR A 175 -10.90 -6.58 2.76
C THR A 175 -10.14 -7.59 3.60
N LYS A 176 -9.22 -7.12 4.45
CA LYS A 176 -8.43 -8.00 5.32
C LYS A 176 -9.28 -8.67 6.40
N LEU A 177 -10.20 -7.94 7.02
CA LEU A 177 -11.11 -8.50 8.03
C LEU A 177 -12.03 -9.57 7.43
N PHE A 178 -12.56 -9.31 6.22
CA PHE A 178 -13.40 -10.29 5.51
C PHE A 178 -12.59 -11.50 5.01
N GLU A 179 -11.31 -11.33 4.68
CA GLU A 179 -10.42 -12.45 4.36
C GLU A 179 -10.15 -13.31 5.60
N GLU A 180 -9.83 -12.71 6.73
CA GLU A 180 -9.66 -13.41 8.01
C GLU A 180 -10.97 -14.13 8.43
N PHE A 181 -12.10 -13.48 8.29
CA PHE A 181 -13.41 -14.10 8.51
C PHE A 181 -13.64 -15.31 7.60
N ALA A 182 -13.37 -15.18 6.29
CA ALA A 182 -13.49 -16.27 5.34
C ALA A 182 -12.59 -17.47 5.68
N ASP A 183 -11.43 -17.23 6.28
CA ASP A 183 -10.50 -18.28 6.70
C ASP A 183 -11.00 -19.05 7.94
N THR A 184 -11.89 -18.47 8.75
CA THR A 184 -12.52 -19.17 9.89
C THR A 184 -13.69 -20.07 9.49
N LEU A 185 -14.25 -19.90 8.29
CA LEU A 185 -15.42 -20.62 7.83
C LEU A 185 -15.05 -22.00 7.28
N ASN A 186 -15.77 -23.03 7.78
CA ASN A 186 -15.71 -24.37 7.22
C ASN A 186 -16.84 -24.57 6.21
N PHE A 187 -16.58 -24.28 4.93
CA PHE A 187 -17.59 -24.35 3.87
C PHE A 187 -18.16 -25.76 3.66
N GLN A 188 -17.38 -26.81 3.95
CA GLN A 188 -17.87 -28.18 3.87
C GLN A 188 -18.92 -28.50 4.96
N ALA A 189 -18.71 -27.95 6.17
CA ALA A 189 -19.68 -28.08 7.24
C ALA A 189 -20.96 -27.32 6.90
N LEU A 190 -20.84 -26.08 6.39
CA LEU A 190 -21.98 -25.27 5.96
C LEU A 190 -22.78 -25.95 4.83
N GLY A 191 -22.10 -26.59 3.87
CA GLY A 191 -22.75 -27.32 2.79
C GLY A 191 -23.62 -28.49 3.24
N LYS A 192 -23.32 -29.13 4.38
CA LYS A 192 -24.13 -30.21 4.95
C LYS A 192 -25.48 -29.72 5.51
N HIS A 193 -25.59 -28.45 5.86
CA HIS A 193 -26.78 -27.85 6.44
C HIS A 193 -27.55 -26.99 5.45
N ARG A 194 -27.26 -27.11 4.15
CA ARG A 194 -27.85 -26.31 3.06
C ARG A 194 -29.37 -26.26 3.08
N ASP A 195 -29.99 -27.40 3.43
CA ASP A 195 -31.46 -27.59 3.38
C ASP A 195 -32.14 -27.20 4.71
N ASN A 196 -31.37 -26.78 5.72
CA ASN A 196 -31.91 -26.43 7.04
C ASN A 196 -31.36 -25.06 7.53
N SER A 197 -32.02 -24.00 7.12
CA SER A 197 -31.60 -22.61 7.37
C SER A 197 -31.54 -22.21 8.85
N MET A 198 -32.10 -23.02 9.76
CA MET A 198 -32.05 -22.79 11.21
C MET A 198 -30.79 -23.37 11.89
N GLN A 199 -29.97 -24.13 11.18
CA GLN A 199 -28.78 -24.79 11.74
C GLN A 199 -27.46 -24.21 11.21
N VAL A 200 -27.52 -23.14 10.41
CA VAL A 200 -26.33 -22.45 9.86
C VAL A 200 -26.02 -21.20 10.66
#